data_08f60425f3e44014471a75b4a856c5e3
#
_entry.id   08f60425f3e44014471a75b4a856c5e3
#
_cell.length_a   1.000
_cell.length_b   1.000
_cell.length_c   1.000
_cell.angle_alpha   90.00
_cell.angle_beta   90.00
_cell.angle_gamma   90.00
#
_symmetry.space_group_name_H-M   'P 1'
#
loop_
_entity.id
_entity.type
_entity.pdbx_description
1 polymer ?
#
loop_
_entity_poly.entity_id
_entity_poly.type
_entity_poly.pdbx_seq_one_letter_code
_entity_poly.pdbx_strand_id
1 'polypeptide(L)'
;MAEVQSHGNDFEDLIITELTGKTKKEYDSLKGKDGYTSAMDIVKGIYYYKDVSIKTTNCNKVDCGDILRRMSEKEYEVIVGQYRQNGGYKVIHTQYTFKIKPEDYDKLWGNMKYELVEEYDTFIKSIPAGREAQQLTKEERTLRKNNIACKDALMVIHPKVDSKKQRRVQCSFKIDEMVAAGVEYTKKDVNITIKSSARKFNK
;
A
#
# COMPACT_ATOMS: atom_id res chain seq x y z
N MET A 1 3.95 19.96 0.31
CA MET A 1 3.73 18.51 0.25
C MET A 1 5.08 17.82 0.26
N ALA A 2 5.24 16.75 1.04
CA ALA A 2 6.54 16.10 1.16
C ALA A 2 6.89 15.37 -0.15
N GLU A 3 8.12 15.55 -0.59
CA GLU A 3 8.76 15.02 -1.80
C GLU A 3 8.55 13.50 -2.06
N VAL A 4 8.22 12.74 -1.01
CA VAL A 4 7.99 11.28 -1.07
C VAL A 4 6.66 10.91 -1.74
N GLN A 5 5.68 11.82 -1.80
CA GLN A 5 4.37 11.56 -2.41
C GLN A 5 4.37 11.78 -3.93
N SER A 6 5.26 12.61 -4.47
CA SER A 6 5.28 12.91 -5.91
C SER A 6 5.65 11.71 -6.78
N HIS A 7 6.46 10.78 -6.27
CA HIS A 7 7.00 9.66 -7.06
C HIS A 7 6.06 8.47 -7.25
N GLY A 8 5.12 8.29 -6.32
CA GLY A 8 4.02 7.34 -6.51
C GLY A 8 3.02 7.86 -7.53
N ASN A 9 2.91 9.19 -7.62
CA ASN A 9 1.92 9.86 -8.45
C ASN A 9 2.14 9.67 -9.96
N ASP A 10 3.39 9.69 -10.45
CA ASP A 10 3.66 9.59 -11.88
C ASP A 10 3.32 8.18 -12.44
N PHE A 11 3.62 7.11 -11.68
CA PHE A 11 3.22 5.76 -12.07
C PHE A 11 1.73 5.55 -11.90
N GLU A 12 1.16 6.08 -10.83
CA GLU A 12 -0.28 6.06 -10.57
C GLU A 12 -1.06 6.79 -11.68
N ASP A 13 -0.59 7.99 -12.11
CA ASP A 13 -1.20 8.75 -13.21
C ASP A 13 -1.16 7.96 -14.54
N LEU A 14 -0.05 7.33 -14.83
CA LEU A 14 0.11 6.49 -16.03
C LEU A 14 -0.89 5.33 -16.03
N ILE A 15 -0.99 4.57 -14.94
CA ILE A 15 -1.90 3.43 -14.85
C ILE A 15 -3.38 3.89 -14.85
N ILE A 16 -3.71 4.97 -14.15
CA ILE A 16 -5.07 5.54 -14.20
C ILE A 16 -5.41 5.94 -15.63
N THR A 17 -4.49 6.61 -16.34
CA THR A 17 -4.73 7.02 -17.73
C THR A 17 -4.89 5.81 -18.65
N GLU A 18 -4.07 4.78 -18.49
CA GLU A 18 -4.14 3.56 -19.29
C GLU A 18 -5.50 2.83 -19.10
N LEU A 19 -5.96 2.72 -17.87
CA LEU A 19 -7.15 1.94 -17.54
C LEU A 19 -8.47 2.72 -17.71
N THR A 20 -8.46 4.04 -17.48
CA THR A 20 -9.69 4.85 -17.43
C THR A 20 -9.81 5.83 -18.60
N GLY A 21 -8.73 6.09 -19.34
CA GLY A 21 -8.67 7.14 -20.36
C GLY A 21 -8.68 8.56 -19.79
N LYS A 22 -8.46 8.72 -18.47
CA LYS A 22 -8.46 10.01 -17.77
C LYS A 22 -7.11 10.26 -17.11
N THR A 23 -6.67 11.51 -17.08
CA THR A 23 -5.55 11.88 -16.20
C THR A 23 -5.93 11.67 -14.74
N LYS A 24 -4.94 11.46 -13.87
CA LYS A 24 -5.18 11.33 -12.42
C LYS A 24 -5.99 12.51 -11.86
N LYS A 25 -5.69 13.73 -12.30
CA LYS A 25 -6.40 14.94 -11.86
C LYS A 25 -7.89 14.92 -12.24
N GLU A 26 -8.19 14.53 -13.46
CA GLU A 26 -9.57 14.38 -13.94
C GLU A 26 -10.28 13.26 -13.19
N TYR A 27 -9.62 12.10 -13.05
CA TYR A 27 -10.17 10.97 -12.34
C TYR A 27 -10.47 11.29 -10.86
N ASP A 28 -9.55 11.92 -10.15
CA ASP A 28 -9.73 12.32 -8.74
C ASP A 28 -10.90 13.32 -8.57
N SER A 29 -11.13 14.19 -9.54
CA SER A 29 -12.29 15.10 -9.52
C SER A 29 -13.63 14.38 -9.68
N LEU A 30 -13.65 13.27 -10.41
CA LEU A 30 -14.82 12.45 -10.66
C LEU A 30 -15.09 11.45 -9.52
N LYS A 31 -14.02 10.98 -8.86
CA LYS A 31 -14.07 10.04 -7.75
C LYS A 31 -14.85 10.58 -6.54
N GLY A 32 -14.91 11.92 -6.39
CA GLY A 32 -15.64 12.58 -5.30
C GLY A 32 -15.01 12.38 -3.92
N LYS A 33 -15.69 12.88 -2.87
CA LYS A 33 -15.18 12.79 -1.50
C LYS A 33 -15.14 11.35 -0.99
N ASP A 34 -16.11 10.53 -1.34
CA ASP A 34 -16.21 9.13 -0.91
C ASP A 34 -15.09 8.27 -1.50
N GLY A 35 -14.65 8.58 -2.71
CA GLY A 35 -13.50 7.94 -3.35
C GLY A 35 -12.17 8.18 -2.65
N TYR A 36 -11.98 9.28 -1.93
CA TYR A 36 -10.77 9.54 -1.15
C TYR A 36 -10.66 8.70 0.13
N THR A 37 -11.74 8.14 0.61
CA THR A 37 -11.75 7.25 1.78
C THR A 37 -11.46 5.79 1.42
N SER A 38 -11.53 5.43 0.14
CA SER A 38 -11.24 4.10 -0.36
C SER A 38 -9.75 3.74 -0.22
N ALA A 39 -9.47 2.45 -0.01
CA ALA A 39 -8.13 1.88 -0.11
C ALA A 39 -7.64 1.80 -1.56
N MET A 40 -8.52 2.07 -2.53
CA MET A 40 -8.28 1.90 -3.95
C MET A 40 -7.93 3.21 -4.64
N ASP A 41 -6.98 3.14 -5.54
CA ASP A 41 -6.57 4.26 -6.38
C ASP A 41 -7.57 4.43 -7.55
N ILE A 42 -8.13 3.32 -8.08
CA ILE A 42 -9.28 3.28 -9.00
C ILE A 42 -10.42 2.55 -8.31
N VAL A 43 -11.62 3.13 -8.36
CA VAL A 43 -12.85 2.59 -7.75
C VAL A 43 -13.73 1.97 -8.81
N LYS A 44 -14.21 0.76 -8.54
CA LYS A 44 -15.14 0.02 -9.41
C LYS A 44 -16.37 0.87 -9.78
N GLY A 45 -16.71 0.86 -11.05
CA GLY A 45 -17.87 1.61 -11.59
C GLY A 45 -17.56 3.05 -11.97
N ILE A 46 -16.35 3.56 -11.68
CA ILE A 46 -15.90 4.88 -12.13
C ILE A 46 -14.87 4.67 -13.26
N TYR A 47 -15.33 4.68 -14.51
CA TYR A 47 -14.56 4.48 -15.74
C TYR A 47 -13.77 3.15 -15.82
N TYR A 48 -13.85 2.30 -14.80
CA TYR A 48 -13.24 0.97 -14.80
C TYR A 48 -14.13 -0.02 -14.05
N TYR A 49 -14.03 -1.29 -14.43
CA TYR A 49 -14.94 -2.34 -13.92
C TYR A 49 -14.46 -3.04 -12.64
N LYS A 50 -13.29 -2.66 -12.12
CA LYS A 50 -12.69 -3.22 -10.91
C LYS A 50 -12.13 -2.15 -10.00
N ASP A 51 -12.00 -2.51 -8.72
CA ASP A 51 -11.19 -1.78 -7.76
C ASP A 51 -9.71 -2.07 -7.99
N VAL A 52 -8.87 -1.03 -8.04
CA VAL A 52 -7.43 -1.17 -8.29
C VAL A 52 -6.63 -0.36 -7.29
N SER A 53 -5.63 -1.01 -6.69
CA SER A 53 -4.60 -0.34 -5.88
C SER A 53 -3.28 -0.32 -6.63
N ILE A 54 -2.69 0.87 -6.79
CA ILE A 54 -1.45 1.07 -7.56
C ILE A 54 -0.31 1.34 -6.60
N LYS A 55 0.78 0.58 -6.73
CA LYS A 55 1.95 0.67 -5.84
C LYS A 55 3.25 0.65 -6.63
N THR A 56 4.29 1.24 -6.06
CA THR A 56 5.65 1.11 -6.59
C THR A 56 6.60 0.63 -5.50
N THR A 57 7.57 -0.20 -5.87
CA THR A 57 8.61 -0.66 -4.95
C THR A 57 9.94 -0.83 -5.67
N ASN A 58 11.04 -0.69 -4.94
CA ASN A 58 12.38 -0.97 -5.43
C ASN A 58 12.94 -2.31 -4.92
N CYS A 59 12.12 -3.07 -4.23
CA CYS A 59 12.50 -4.36 -3.64
C CYS A 59 11.34 -5.35 -3.79
N ASN A 60 11.41 -6.44 -3.04
CA ASN A 60 10.36 -7.47 -3.04
C ASN A 60 9.13 -7.09 -2.19
N LYS A 61 9.28 -6.13 -1.25
CA LYS A 61 8.21 -5.71 -0.33
C LYS A 61 7.35 -4.61 -0.92
N VAL A 62 6.03 -4.75 -0.80
CA VAL A 62 5.01 -3.79 -1.26
C VAL A 62 4.23 -3.25 -0.05
N ASP A 63 4.32 -1.95 0.20
CA ASP A 63 3.54 -1.28 1.25
C ASP A 63 2.11 -0.99 0.75
N CYS A 64 1.11 -1.55 1.43
CA CYS A 64 -0.29 -1.48 1.03
C CYS A 64 -1.11 -0.38 1.72
N GLY A 65 -0.48 0.36 2.64
CA GLY A 65 -1.14 1.44 3.37
C GLY A 65 -1.98 0.93 4.55
N ASP A 66 -3.12 1.56 4.78
CA ASP A 66 -4.00 1.30 5.92
C ASP A 66 -4.56 -0.12 5.90
N ILE A 67 -4.31 -0.87 6.98
CA ILE A 67 -4.66 -2.29 7.05
C ILE A 67 -6.17 -2.50 7.18
N LEU A 68 -6.89 -1.68 7.96
CA LEU A 68 -8.33 -1.85 8.17
C LEU A 68 -9.11 -1.67 6.88
N ARG A 69 -8.75 -0.62 6.11
CA ARG A 69 -9.33 -0.42 4.77
C ARG A 69 -9.02 -1.60 3.85
N ARG A 70 -7.81 -2.17 3.95
CA ARG A 70 -7.42 -3.30 3.11
C ARG A 70 -8.15 -4.60 3.50
N MET A 71 -8.37 -4.84 4.79
CA MET A 71 -9.12 -6.00 5.28
C MET A 71 -10.61 -5.94 4.92
N SER A 72 -11.17 -4.73 4.72
CA SER A 72 -12.56 -4.55 4.30
C SER A 72 -12.82 -4.94 2.85
N GLU A 73 -11.77 -4.96 2.02
CA GLU A 73 -11.87 -5.22 0.58
C GLU A 73 -11.63 -6.72 0.31
N LYS A 74 -12.53 -7.34 -0.44
CA LYS A 74 -12.45 -8.78 -0.73
C LYS A 74 -12.11 -9.11 -2.18
N GLU A 75 -12.36 -8.20 -3.11
CA GLU A 75 -12.08 -8.38 -4.53
C GLU A 75 -11.50 -7.11 -5.12
N TYR A 76 -10.23 -7.14 -5.52
CA TYR A 76 -9.54 -5.98 -6.11
C TYR A 76 -8.26 -6.41 -6.83
N GLU A 77 -7.72 -5.51 -7.64
CA GLU A 77 -6.41 -5.71 -8.26
C GLU A 77 -5.34 -4.86 -7.56
N VAL A 78 -4.12 -5.40 -7.46
CA VAL A 78 -2.95 -4.64 -7.01
C VAL A 78 -1.95 -4.59 -8.16
N ILE A 79 -1.75 -3.40 -8.73
CA ILE A 79 -0.76 -3.16 -9.77
C ILE A 79 0.51 -2.63 -9.12
N VAL A 80 1.60 -3.37 -9.28
CA VAL A 80 2.90 -3.06 -8.66
C VAL A 80 3.93 -2.79 -9.74
N GLY A 81 4.45 -1.55 -9.79
CA GLY A 81 5.62 -1.20 -10.56
C GLY A 81 6.91 -1.44 -9.76
N GLN A 82 7.71 -2.43 -10.16
CA GLN A 82 9.02 -2.66 -9.57
C GLN A 82 10.07 -1.84 -10.31
N TYR A 83 10.80 -0.98 -9.57
CA TYR A 83 11.72 -0.03 -10.18
C TYR A 83 13.15 -0.13 -9.68
N ARG A 84 14.07 0.37 -10.50
CA ARG A 84 15.45 0.71 -10.13
C ARG A 84 15.61 2.21 -10.11
N GLN A 85 16.37 2.73 -9.12
CA GLN A 85 16.74 4.13 -9.09
C GLN A 85 17.91 4.37 -10.04
N ASN A 86 17.76 5.35 -10.94
CA ASN A 86 18.82 5.78 -11.85
C ASN A 86 18.95 7.30 -11.80
N GLY A 87 19.86 7.80 -10.95
CA GLY A 87 20.01 9.23 -10.67
C GLY A 87 18.70 9.88 -10.21
N GLY A 88 18.25 10.89 -10.91
CA GLY A 88 16.98 11.60 -10.68
C GLY A 88 15.74 10.91 -11.26
N TYR A 89 15.85 9.67 -11.74
CA TYR A 89 14.76 8.94 -12.37
C TYR A 89 14.56 7.58 -11.70
N LYS A 90 13.34 7.06 -11.78
CA LYS A 90 13.01 5.66 -11.52
C LYS A 90 12.69 5.01 -12.85
N VAL A 91 13.32 3.87 -13.10
CA VAL A 91 13.00 3.04 -14.26
C VAL A 91 12.24 1.82 -13.78
N ILE A 92 10.93 1.79 -14.06
CA ILE A 92 10.10 0.61 -13.79
C ILE A 92 10.45 -0.43 -14.85
N HIS A 93 10.94 -1.57 -14.39
CA HIS A 93 11.41 -2.65 -15.25
C HIS A 93 10.45 -3.84 -15.28
N THR A 94 9.60 -3.98 -14.25
CA THR A 94 8.63 -5.07 -14.16
C THR A 94 7.34 -4.54 -13.58
N GLN A 95 6.21 -4.94 -14.17
CA GLN A 95 4.88 -4.69 -13.65
C GLN A 95 4.22 -6.00 -13.28
N TYR A 96 3.74 -6.10 -12.05
CA TYR A 96 2.87 -7.17 -11.59
C TYR A 96 1.45 -6.67 -11.46
N THR A 97 0.48 -7.51 -11.82
CA THR A 97 -0.94 -7.28 -11.50
C THR A 97 -1.44 -8.49 -10.75
N PHE A 98 -1.61 -8.37 -9.44
CA PHE A 98 -2.22 -9.39 -8.59
C PHE A 98 -3.74 -9.20 -8.62
N LYS A 99 -4.48 -10.28 -8.83
CA LYS A 99 -5.94 -10.29 -8.74
C LYS A 99 -6.33 -10.95 -7.43
N ILE A 100 -6.73 -10.13 -6.48
CA ILE A 100 -7.19 -10.60 -5.17
C ILE A 100 -8.66 -10.97 -5.29
N LYS A 101 -8.99 -12.18 -4.83
CA LYS A 101 -10.32 -12.73 -4.85
C LYS A 101 -10.79 -13.07 -3.43
N PRO A 102 -12.09 -13.25 -3.20
CA PRO A 102 -12.61 -13.64 -1.88
C PRO A 102 -11.95 -14.89 -1.29
N GLU A 103 -11.62 -15.88 -2.12
CA GLU A 103 -10.96 -17.12 -1.72
C GLU A 103 -9.50 -16.93 -1.27
N ASP A 104 -8.86 -15.81 -1.60
CA ASP A 104 -7.51 -15.52 -1.14
C ASP A 104 -7.48 -14.87 0.26
N TYR A 105 -8.65 -14.52 0.82
CA TYR A 105 -8.74 -13.79 2.09
C TYR A 105 -8.00 -14.51 3.22
N ASP A 106 -8.18 -15.81 3.35
CA ASP A 106 -7.53 -16.60 4.39
C ASP A 106 -6.01 -16.70 4.18
N LYS A 107 -5.53 -16.74 2.95
CA LYS A 107 -4.09 -16.68 2.64
C LYS A 107 -3.50 -15.31 3.01
N LEU A 108 -4.26 -14.24 2.72
CA LEU A 108 -3.79 -12.89 2.99
C LEU A 108 -3.70 -12.60 4.48
N TRP A 109 -4.70 -12.97 5.25
CA TRP A 109 -4.86 -12.53 6.64
C TRP A 109 -4.69 -13.66 7.66
N GLY A 110 -4.80 -14.93 7.24
CA GLY A 110 -4.78 -16.07 8.14
C GLY A 110 -5.86 -15.94 9.22
N ASN A 111 -5.43 -16.08 10.47
CA ASN A 111 -6.32 -15.95 11.64
C ASN A 111 -6.35 -14.52 12.24
N MET A 112 -5.83 -13.52 11.55
CA MET A 112 -5.94 -12.12 11.98
C MET A 112 -7.40 -11.69 11.99
N LYS A 113 -7.90 -11.24 13.14
CA LYS A 113 -9.27 -10.76 13.30
C LYS A 113 -9.31 -9.25 13.12
N TYR A 114 -10.29 -8.78 12.34
CA TYR A 114 -10.48 -7.35 12.07
C TYR A 114 -10.60 -6.53 13.36
N GLU A 115 -11.37 -7.01 14.33
CA GLU A 115 -11.63 -6.33 15.58
C GLU A 115 -10.36 -6.12 16.42
N LEU A 116 -9.47 -7.12 16.44
CA LEU A 116 -8.19 -7.00 17.16
C LEU A 116 -7.25 -6.01 16.47
N VAL A 117 -7.27 -5.95 15.14
CA VAL A 117 -6.50 -4.96 14.37
C VAL A 117 -7.07 -3.56 14.59
N GLU A 118 -8.38 -3.40 14.67
CA GLU A 118 -9.06 -2.13 14.95
C GLU A 118 -8.74 -1.60 16.36
N GLU A 119 -8.77 -2.47 17.36
CA GLU A 119 -8.34 -2.13 18.73
C GLU A 119 -6.87 -1.68 18.75
N TYR A 120 -6.02 -2.37 18.01
CA TYR A 120 -4.61 -1.99 17.88
C TYR A 120 -4.42 -0.66 17.16
N ASP A 121 -5.16 -0.40 16.08
CA ASP A 121 -5.12 0.87 15.36
C ASP A 121 -5.60 2.03 16.24
N THR A 122 -6.63 1.80 17.05
CA THR A 122 -7.12 2.76 18.05
C THR A 122 -6.04 3.08 19.07
N PHE A 123 -5.35 2.07 19.60
CA PHE A 123 -4.20 2.26 20.49
C PHE A 123 -3.09 3.06 19.79
N ILE A 124 -2.73 2.73 18.55
CA ILE A 124 -1.71 3.47 17.77
C ILE A 124 -2.11 4.94 17.59
N LYS A 125 -3.40 5.21 17.33
CA LYS A 125 -3.93 6.57 17.16
C LYS A 125 -3.94 7.38 18.45
N SER A 126 -4.03 6.73 19.62
CA SER A 126 -3.96 7.39 20.91
C SER A 126 -2.57 7.85 21.33
N ILE A 127 -1.50 7.36 20.68
CA ILE A 127 -0.11 7.70 21.00
C ILE A 127 0.18 9.16 20.64
N PRO A 128 0.61 10.00 21.58
CA PRO A 128 0.94 11.41 21.30
C PRO A 128 2.04 11.56 20.24
N ALA A 129 2.08 12.72 19.59
CA ALA A 129 3.18 13.06 18.71
C ALA A 129 4.47 13.29 19.53
N GLY A 130 5.63 12.94 18.94
CA GLY A 130 6.92 13.17 19.54
C GLY A 130 7.78 11.90 19.67
N ARG A 131 9.09 12.12 19.82
CA ARG A 131 10.06 11.02 19.91
C ARG A 131 9.96 10.26 21.24
N GLU A 132 9.68 10.97 22.32
CA GLU A 132 9.55 10.37 23.65
C GLU A 132 8.38 9.38 23.68
N ALA A 133 7.18 9.80 23.26
CA ALA A 133 6.02 8.91 23.19
C ALA A 133 6.27 7.71 22.25
N GLN A 134 7.00 7.92 21.16
CA GLN A 134 7.41 6.85 20.24
C GLN A 134 8.31 5.82 20.92
N GLN A 135 9.22 6.24 21.78
CA GLN A 135 10.12 5.35 22.53
C GLN A 135 9.40 4.63 23.65
N LEU A 136 8.65 5.36 24.49
CA LEU A 136 7.93 4.80 25.65
C LEU A 136 6.91 3.72 25.26
N THR A 137 6.28 3.87 24.09
CA THR A 137 5.28 2.90 23.63
C THR A 137 5.83 1.76 22.79
N LYS A 138 7.16 1.69 22.57
CA LYS A 138 7.77 0.73 21.64
C LYS A 138 7.50 -0.73 22.02
N GLU A 139 7.69 -1.08 23.29
CA GLU A 139 7.50 -2.44 23.77
C GLU A 139 6.04 -2.87 23.70
N GLU A 140 5.13 -2.02 24.17
CA GLU A 140 3.70 -2.31 24.11
C GLU A 140 3.20 -2.47 22.67
N ARG A 141 3.65 -1.61 21.75
CA ARG A 141 3.34 -1.74 20.32
C ARG A 141 3.82 -3.07 19.75
N THR A 142 5.01 -3.51 20.15
CA THR A 142 5.56 -4.78 19.70
C THR A 142 4.79 -5.95 20.26
N LEU A 143 4.44 -5.94 21.56
CA LEU A 143 3.67 -6.97 22.21
C LEU A 143 2.28 -7.12 21.55
N ARG A 144 1.54 -6.01 21.42
CA ARG A 144 0.21 -6.01 20.79
C ARG A 144 0.27 -6.49 19.34
N LYS A 145 1.25 -6.02 18.57
CA LYS A 145 1.48 -6.51 17.20
C LYS A 145 1.68 -8.02 17.15
N ASN A 146 2.52 -8.58 18.04
CA ASN A 146 2.82 -10.00 18.03
C ASN A 146 1.61 -10.87 18.41
N ASN A 147 0.71 -10.34 19.24
CA ASN A 147 -0.54 -11.03 19.62
C ASN A 147 -1.56 -11.09 18.46
N ILE A 148 -1.47 -10.17 17.51
CA ILE A 148 -2.40 -10.07 16.36
C ILE A 148 -1.79 -10.71 15.11
N ALA A 149 -0.47 -10.58 14.92
CA ALA A 149 0.21 -11.04 13.72
C ALA A 149 0.07 -12.55 13.53
N CYS A 150 -0.36 -12.94 12.35
CA CYS A 150 -0.39 -14.34 11.92
C CYS A 150 0.89 -14.65 11.14
N LYS A 151 1.61 -15.71 11.53
CA LYS A 151 2.86 -16.11 10.87
C LYS A 151 2.63 -16.66 9.46
N ASP A 152 1.46 -17.26 9.23
CA ASP A 152 1.12 -17.87 7.96
C ASP A 152 0.38 -16.90 7.01
N ALA A 153 0.13 -15.67 7.46
CA ALA A 153 -0.50 -14.65 6.64
C ALA A 153 0.52 -13.99 5.69
N LEU A 154 0.11 -13.78 4.45
CA LEU A 154 0.91 -13.05 3.46
C LEU A 154 1.04 -11.56 3.79
N MET A 155 0.03 -11.00 4.48
CA MET A 155 0.02 -9.61 4.91
C MET A 155 0.69 -9.43 6.27
N VAL A 156 1.70 -8.59 6.32
CA VAL A 156 2.48 -8.29 7.52
C VAL A 156 2.05 -6.95 8.09
N ILE A 157 1.80 -6.91 9.41
CA ILE A 157 1.37 -5.70 10.14
C ILE A 157 2.56 -4.78 10.45
N HIS A 158 2.38 -3.49 10.24
CA HIS A 158 3.36 -2.45 10.55
C HIS A 158 2.71 -1.26 11.26
N PRO A 159 2.95 -1.07 12.58
CA PRO A 159 2.52 0.15 13.25
C PRO A 159 3.33 1.34 12.75
N LYS A 160 2.68 2.37 12.24
CA LYS A 160 3.32 3.61 11.86
C LYS A 160 3.14 4.66 12.95
N VAL A 161 4.21 4.87 13.71
CA VAL A 161 4.31 5.88 14.75
C VAL A 161 5.56 6.69 14.45
N ASP A 162 5.42 7.76 13.68
CA ASP A 162 6.54 8.62 13.32
C ASP A 162 6.63 9.86 14.24
N SER A 163 7.73 10.60 14.13
CA SER A 163 7.94 11.83 14.89
C SER A 163 7.02 12.99 14.47
N LYS A 164 6.36 12.85 13.30
CA LYS A 164 5.39 13.85 12.81
C LYS A 164 4.03 13.58 13.43
N LYS A 165 3.02 13.24 12.73
CA LYS A 165 1.67 13.00 13.30
C LYS A 165 1.02 11.74 12.72
N GLN A 166 1.78 10.92 11.99
CA GLN A 166 1.18 9.74 11.40
C GLN A 166 1.03 8.65 12.46
N ARG A 167 -0.20 8.27 12.71
CA ARG A 167 -0.62 7.24 13.66
C ARG A 167 -1.62 6.34 12.95
N ARG A 168 -1.19 5.14 12.58
CA ARG A 168 -2.04 4.14 11.93
C ARG A 168 -1.34 2.79 11.89
N VAL A 169 -2.10 1.73 11.75
CA VAL A 169 -1.56 0.42 11.41
C VAL A 169 -1.58 0.25 9.88
N GLN A 170 -0.44 -0.12 9.33
CA GLN A 170 -0.26 -0.40 7.90
C GLN A 170 -0.01 -1.87 7.67
N CYS A 171 -0.17 -2.32 6.44
CA CYS A 171 0.24 -3.65 6.02
C CYS A 171 1.14 -3.61 4.79
N SER A 172 1.84 -4.73 4.57
CA SER A 172 2.64 -4.97 3.37
C SER A 172 2.65 -6.45 3.06
N PHE A 173 2.99 -6.80 1.82
CA PHE A 173 3.27 -8.18 1.40
C PHE A 173 4.61 -8.26 0.66
N LYS A 174 5.09 -9.47 0.42
CA LYS A 174 6.21 -9.72 -0.48
C LYS A 174 5.71 -10.35 -1.79
N ILE A 175 6.27 -9.89 -2.91
CA ILE A 175 5.87 -10.32 -4.25
C ILE A 175 6.07 -11.83 -4.43
N ASP A 176 7.23 -12.36 -4.03
CA ASP A 176 7.55 -13.79 -4.14
C ASP A 176 6.66 -14.66 -3.27
N GLU A 177 6.29 -14.22 -2.05
CA GLU A 177 5.38 -14.95 -1.16
C GLU A 177 3.97 -15.01 -1.76
N MET A 178 3.47 -13.90 -2.35
CA MET A 178 2.18 -13.89 -3.05
C MET A 178 2.16 -14.85 -4.24
N VAL A 179 3.24 -14.87 -5.02
CA VAL A 179 3.42 -15.78 -6.16
C VAL A 179 3.47 -17.25 -5.69
N ALA A 180 4.27 -17.54 -4.66
CA ALA A 180 4.42 -18.88 -4.10
C ALA A 180 3.11 -19.44 -3.49
N ALA A 181 2.29 -18.56 -2.91
CA ALA A 181 0.98 -18.92 -2.36
C ALA A 181 -0.11 -19.14 -3.44
N GLY A 182 0.22 -18.94 -4.71
CA GLY A 182 -0.70 -19.16 -5.82
C GLY A 182 -1.80 -18.10 -5.94
N VAL A 183 -1.56 -16.87 -5.47
CA VAL A 183 -2.44 -15.74 -5.77
C VAL A 183 -2.36 -15.46 -7.27
N GLU A 184 -3.49 -15.31 -7.95
CA GLU A 184 -3.52 -15.08 -9.39
C GLU A 184 -2.80 -13.78 -9.74
N TYR A 185 -1.87 -13.85 -10.70
CA TYR A 185 -1.15 -12.66 -11.14
C TYR A 185 -0.77 -12.71 -12.62
N THR A 186 -0.47 -11.53 -13.17
CA THR A 186 0.27 -11.39 -14.42
C THR A 186 1.54 -10.62 -14.17
N LYS A 187 2.58 -10.91 -14.97
CA LYS A 187 3.87 -10.23 -14.94
C LYS A 187 4.21 -9.75 -16.35
N LYS A 188 4.61 -8.50 -16.45
CA LYS A 188 5.08 -7.89 -17.71
C LYS A 188 6.43 -7.26 -17.47
N ASP A 189 7.37 -7.47 -18.40
CA ASP A 189 8.56 -6.66 -18.46
C ASP A 189 8.21 -5.35 -19.19
N VAL A 190 8.58 -4.24 -18.58
CA VAL A 190 8.28 -2.89 -19.04
C VAL A 190 9.55 -2.02 -18.98
N ASN A 191 9.53 -0.88 -19.65
CA ASN A 191 10.61 0.10 -19.57
C ASN A 191 10.00 1.50 -19.47
N ILE A 192 9.51 1.84 -18.26
CA ILE A 192 8.82 3.10 -17.99
C ILE A 192 9.73 3.98 -17.13
N THR A 193 10.13 5.13 -17.65
CA THR A 193 10.95 6.10 -16.92
C THR A 193 10.05 7.18 -16.34
N ILE A 194 10.10 7.35 -15.02
CA ILE A 194 9.41 8.41 -14.29
C ILE A 194 10.41 9.29 -13.56
N LYS A 195 10.14 10.61 -13.49
CA LYS A 195 10.99 11.53 -12.76
C LYS A 195 10.95 11.19 -11.26
N SER A 196 12.12 11.18 -10.64
CA SER A 196 12.27 11.02 -9.21
C SER A 196 13.11 12.20 -8.72
N SER A 197 12.58 13.04 -7.85
CA SER A 197 13.46 13.96 -7.13
C SER A 197 14.39 13.12 -6.25
N ALA A 198 15.68 13.15 -6.54
CA ALA A 198 16.67 12.52 -5.71
C ALA A 198 16.56 13.08 -4.30
N ARG A 199 16.40 12.22 -3.29
CA ARG A 199 16.51 12.66 -1.90
C ARG A 199 17.90 13.26 -1.70
N LYS A 200 18.00 14.58 -1.55
CA LYS A 200 19.22 15.18 -1.03
C LYS A 200 19.31 14.75 0.44
N PHE A 201 20.08 13.71 0.70
CA PHE A 201 20.54 13.45 2.05
C PHE A 201 21.58 14.54 2.33
N ASN A 202 21.21 15.57 3.07
CA ASN A 202 22.21 16.41 3.70
C ASN A 202 22.98 15.50 4.66
N LYS A 203 24.23 15.27 4.32
CA LYS A 203 25.22 14.60 5.20
C LYS A 203 25.49 15.46 6.42
#